data_f17c61307d2908046d735f48e00b54ba
#
_entry.id   f17c61307d2908046d735f48e00b54ba
#
_cell.length_a   1.000
_cell.length_b   1.000
_cell.length_c   1.000
_cell.angle_alpha   90.00
_cell.angle_beta   90.00
_cell.angle_gamma   90.00
#
_symmetry.space_group_name_H-M   'P 1'
#
loop_
_entity.id
_entity.type
_entity.pdbx_description
1 polymer ?
#
loop_
_entity_poly.entity_id
_entity_poly.type
_entity_poly.pdbx_seq_one_letter_code
_entity_poly.pdbx_strand_id
1 'polypeptide(L)'
;MNIREILQQRILIIDGAMGTMIQRHKLTEADYRGERFKDWHKDLKGNNDLLSITQPQIITGIHKEYLKAGADIIETNTFSSTLIAQSDYDMQSIAFELNVAAAKCARQAIDEFNASRQVSPIGGDLEGASPKFVAGAIGPLNKTLSLSPDVNNPGFRAVTFDEVVEAYYEQIKGLVDGGVDTLLIETIFDTLNAKAAIFAIKKYFRDTKKPELPVMISGTITDASGRTLSGQTLEAFYTSIMHAKPLSVGLNCALGAKEMRPHIEELSQIASCYVSAYPNAGLPNAMGEYDEEPTQTAHFLEDWAKEGFVNIVGGCCGTTPDHIKHIAEQVKNVKPRQLPVEEKELI
;
A
#
# COMPACT_ATOMS: atom_id res chain seq x y z
N MET A 1 0.10 -20.75 -8.51
CA MET A 1 1.34 -20.23 -7.87
C MET A 1 0.94 -19.14 -6.89
N ASN A 2 1.34 -19.23 -5.64
CA ASN A 2 1.03 -18.22 -4.62
C ASN A 2 2.11 -17.11 -4.61
N ILE A 3 1.83 -16.00 -3.92
CA ILE A 3 2.73 -14.83 -3.88
C ILE A 3 4.14 -15.17 -3.36
N ARG A 4 4.25 -16.09 -2.38
CA ARG A 4 5.57 -16.51 -1.82
C ARG A 4 6.40 -17.26 -2.82
N GLU A 5 5.78 -18.15 -3.61
CA GLU A 5 6.47 -18.94 -4.65
C GLU A 5 7.04 -18.04 -5.74
N ILE A 6 6.32 -16.95 -6.10
CA ILE A 6 6.79 -16.01 -7.12
C ILE A 6 7.91 -15.14 -6.58
N LEU A 7 7.82 -14.67 -5.33
CA LEU A 7 8.86 -13.86 -4.68
C LEU A 7 10.21 -14.57 -4.56
N GLN A 8 10.23 -15.90 -4.59
CA GLN A 8 11.47 -16.69 -4.66
C GLN A 8 12.10 -16.70 -6.05
N GLN A 9 11.33 -16.42 -7.09
CA GLN A 9 11.78 -16.54 -8.48
C GLN A 9 12.14 -15.20 -9.10
N ARG A 10 11.40 -14.13 -8.78
CA ARG A 10 11.58 -12.80 -9.34
C ARG A 10 11.08 -11.69 -8.42
N ILE A 11 11.53 -10.48 -8.73
CA ILE A 11 11.01 -9.27 -8.10
C ILE A 11 9.56 -9.07 -8.55
N LEU A 12 8.66 -8.72 -7.60
CA LEU A 12 7.29 -8.33 -7.89
C LEU A 12 7.17 -6.82 -8.01
N ILE A 13 6.23 -6.40 -8.84
CA ILE A 13 5.93 -4.98 -9.07
C ILE A 13 4.62 -4.66 -8.35
N ILE A 14 4.68 -3.77 -7.36
CA ILE A 14 3.49 -3.14 -6.79
C ILE A 14 3.15 -1.91 -7.61
N ASP A 15 1.89 -1.52 -7.65
CA ASP A 15 1.42 -0.40 -8.47
C ASP A 15 1.93 0.97 -7.99
N GLY A 16 1.33 2.03 -8.46
CA GLY A 16 1.71 3.40 -8.15
C GLY A 16 0.54 4.18 -7.52
N ALA A 17 0.72 5.50 -7.44
CA ALA A 17 -0.15 6.38 -6.71
C ALA A 17 -1.58 6.46 -7.25
N MET A 18 -2.55 5.86 -6.56
CA MET A 18 -3.98 6.00 -6.84
C MET A 18 -4.40 7.47 -6.80
N GLY A 19 -3.99 8.22 -5.78
CA GLY A 19 -4.34 9.65 -5.63
C GLY A 19 -3.84 10.52 -6.78
N THR A 20 -2.62 10.30 -7.27
CA THR A 20 -2.06 11.00 -8.44
C THR A 20 -2.89 10.73 -9.69
N MET A 21 -3.34 9.52 -9.89
CA MET A 21 -4.18 9.16 -11.03
C MET A 21 -5.59 9.74 -10.92
N ILE A 22 -6.20 9.74 -9.74
CA ILE A 22 -7.51 10.38 -9.50
C ILE A 22 -7.45 11.88 -9.83
N GLN A 23 -6.39 12.59 -9.43
CA GLN A 23 -6.23 14.02 -9.71
C GLN A 23 -6.26 14.35 -11.21
N ARG A 24 -5.81 13.46 -12.09
CA ARG A 24 -5.85 13.63 -13.55
C ARG A 24 -7.27 13.72 -14.11
N HIS A 25 -8.25 13.13 -13.43
CA HIS A 25 -9.65 13.18 -13.83
C HIS A 25 -10.31 14.53 -13.52
N LYS A 26 -9.68 15.42 -12.71
CA LYS A 26 -10.18 16.76 -12.34
C LYS A 26 -11.61 16.74 -11.83
N LEU A 27 -11.94 15.76 -10.99
CA LEU A 27 -13.28 15.54 -10.48
C LEU A 27 -13.78 16.72 -9.66
N THR A 28 -15.07 17.02 -9.82
CA THR A 28 -15.80 18.08 -9.10
C THR A 28 -16.44 17.52 -7.84
N GLU A 29 -16.95 18.40 -6.97
CA GLU A 29 -17.75 17.99 -5.80
C GLU A 29 -18.93 17.09 -6.19
N ALA A 30 -19.61 17.40 -7.31
CA ALA A 30 -20.73 16.61 -7.80
C ALA A 30 -20.30 15.18 -8.18
N ASP A 31 -19.09 15.01 -8.74
CA ASP A 31 -18.54 13.69 -9.09
C ASP A 31 -18.25 12.86 -7.84
N TYR A 32 -17.71 13.47 -6.77
CA TYR A 32 -17.48 12.80 -5.49
C TYR A 32 -18.78 12.37 -4.82
N ARG A 33 -19.84 13.22 -4.89
CA ARG A 33 -21.15 12.90 -4.32
C ARG A 33 -21.85 11.78 -5.09
N GLY A 34 -21.76 11.78 -6.41
CA GLY A 34 -22.59 10.94 -7.27
C GLY A 34 -24.09 11.15 -6.97
N GLU A 35 -24.94 10.27 -7.45
CA GLU A 35 -26.38 10.33 -7.18
C GLU A 35 -26.73 10.01 -5.71
N ARG A 36 -25.98 9.10 -5.10
CA ARG A 36 -26.28 8.57 -3.76
C ARG A 36 -26.12 9.62 -2.66
N PHE A 37 -25.13 10.49 -2.77
CA PHE A 37 -24.77 11.47 -1.74
C PHE A 37 -24.96 12.91 -2.19
N LYS A 38 -25.79 13.16 -3.22
CA LYS A 38 -26.00 14.48 -3.80
C LYS A 38 -26.43 15.53 -2.77
N ASP A 39 -27.23 15.13 -1.80
CA ASP A 39 -27.76 15.99 -0.73
C ASP A 39 -26.97 15.86 0.59
N TRP A 40 -25.75 15.31 0.55
CA TRP A 40 -24.93 15.18 1.76
C TRP A 40 -24.55 16.55 2.31
N HIS A 41 -24.61 16.69 3.63
CA HIS A 41 -24.49 17.98 4.32
C HIS A 41 -23.05 18.53 4.41
N LYS A 42 -22.02 17.73 4.12
CA LYS A 42 -20.61 18.13 4.07
C LYS A 42 -20.06 18.04 2.66
N ASP A 43 -18.98 18.79 2.39
CA ASP A 43 -18.20 18.63 1.17
C ASP A 43 -17.48 17.27 1.17
N LEU A 44 -17.55 16.57 0.04
CA LEU A 44 -16.98 15.23 -0.14
C LEU A 44 -15.75 15.22 -1.07
N LYS A 45 -15.48 16.35 -1.75
CA LYS A 45 -14.29 16.47 -2.57
C LYS A 45 -13.03 16.30 -1.73
N GLY A 46 -12.17 15.35 -2.16
CA GLY A 46 -10.99 14.95 -1.41
C GLY A 46 -11.14 13.60 -0.69
N ASN A 47 -12.37 13.09 -0.50
CA ASN A 47 -12.58 11.73 -0.03
C ASN A 47 -12.40 10.75 -1.20
N ASN A 48 -11.15 10.50 -1.59
CA ASN A 48 -10.83 9.66 -2.74
C ASN A 48 -11.36 8.23 -2.58
N ASP A 49 -11.42 7.71 -1.37
CA ASP A 49 -11.90 6.36 -1.07
C ASP A 49 -13.37 6.19 -1.46
N LEU A 50 -14.17 7.26 -1.32
CA LEU A 50 -15.58 7.30 -1.69
C LEU A 50 -15.81 7.00 -3.16
N LEU A 51 -14.84 7.33 -4.02
CA LEU A 51 -14.93 7.10 -5.47
C LEU A 51 -15.07 5.61 -5.82
N SER A 52 -14.68 4.72 -4.94
CA SER A 52 -14.93 3.27 -5.11
C SER A 52 -16.44 2.92 -5.12
N ILE A 53 -17.29 3.79 -4.56
CA ILE A 53 -18.76 3.67 -4.59
C ILE A 53 -19.37 4.58 -5.65
N THR A 54 -18.92 5.85 -5.72
CA THR A 54 -19.57 6.87 -6.56
C THR A 54 -19.06 6.87 -8.01
N GLN A 55 -17.80 6.46 -8.24
CA GLN A 55 -17.14 6.42 -9.55
C GLN A 55 -16.34 5.11 -9.74
N PRO A 56 -16.91 3.92 -9.49
CA PRO A 56 -16.16 2.66 -9.51
C PRO A 56 -15.46 2.39 -10.84
N GLN A 57 -16.01 2.89 -11.96
CA GLN A 57 -15.40 2.76 -13.29
C GLN A 57 -14.07 3.51 -13.41
N ILE A 58 -13.90 4.63 -12.71
CA ILE A 58 -12.63 5.38 -12.67
C ILE A 58 -11.59 4.58 -11.90
N ILE A 59 -11.93 4.10 -10.70
CA ILE A 59 -11.02 3.31 -9.86
C ILE A 59 -10.62 2.02 -10.56
N THR A 60 -11.58 1.26 -11.12
CA THR A 60 -11.28 0.06 -11.92
C THR A 60 -10.41 0.39 -13.13
N GLY A 61 -10.65 1.53 -13.79
CA GLY A 61 -9.85 2.01 -14.91
C GLY A 61 -8.39 2.24 -14.54
N ILE A 62 -8.13 2.94 -13.43
CA ILE A 62 -6.79 3.20 -12.91
C ILE A 62 -6.05 1.89 -12.59
N HIS A 63 -6.69 0.96 -11.89
CA HIS A 63 -6.10 -0.36 -11.63
C HIS A 63 -5.70 -1.08 -12.93
N LYS A 64 -6.54 -1.01 -13.97
CA LYS A 64 -6.23 -1.60 -15.29
C LYS A 64 -5.05 -0.94 -15.97
N GLU A 65 -4.86 0.37 -15.82
CA GLU A 65 -3.68 1.06 -16.34
C GLU A 65 -2.40 0.56 -15.67
N TYR A 66 -2.38 0.40 -14.36
CA TYR A 66 -1.24 -0.18 -13.64
C TYR A 66 -0.98 -1.65 -13.99
N LEU A 67 -2.02 -2.47 -14.13
CA LEU A 67 -1.86 -3.86 -14.59
C LEU A 67 -1.24 -3.95 -15.99
N LYS A 68 -1.67 -3.07 -16.91
CA LYS A 68 -1.08 -2.97 -18.27
C LYS A 68 0.36 -2.49 -18.24
N ALA A 69 0.71 -1.64 -17.28
CA ALA A 69 2.07 -1.17 -17.06
C ALA A 69 3.02 -2.24 -16.48
N GLY A 70 2.48 -3.36 -16.02
CA GLY A 70 3.27 -4.48 -15.51
C GLY A 70 3.13 -4.76 -14.03
N ALA A 71 2.28 -4.04 -13.29
CA ALA A 71 2.04 -4.31 -11.88
C ALA A 71 1.59 -5.76 -11.65
N ASP A 72 2.13 -6.41 -10.64
CA ASP A 72 1.76 -7.74 -10.15
C ASP A 72 0.82 -7.66 -8.97
N ILE A 73 0.98 -6.61 -8.17
CA ILE A 73 0.19 -6.31 -6.99
C ILE A 73 -0.46 -4.95 -7.21
N ILE A 74 -1.77 -4.86 -7.03
CA ILE A 74 -2.51 -3.60 -7.05
C ILE A 74 -3.12 -3.36 -5.66
N GLU A 75 -2.99 -2.12 -5.17
CA GLU A 75 -3.49 -1.71 -3.86
C GLU A 75 -4.94 -1.23 -3.97
N THR A 76 -5.78 -1.62 -3.02
CA THR A 76 -7.16 -1.11 -2.97
C THR A 76 -7.19 0.39 -2.69
N ASN A 77 -8.19 1.10 -3.20
CA ASN A 77 -8.42 2.52 -2.91
C ASN A 77 -9.07 2.70 -1.52
N THR A 78 -8.32 2.34 -0.46
CA THR A 78 -8.82 2.29 0.93
C THR A 78 -7.88 2.91 1.95
N PHE A 79 -6.99 3.79 1.51
CA PHE A 79 -5.98 4.42 2.35
C PHE A 79 -6.56 5.08 3.62
N SER A 80 -7.75 5.70 3.50
CA SER A 80 -8.45 6.37 4.59
C SER A 80 -9.84 5.79 4.88
N SER A 81 -10.10 4.51 4.56
CA SER A 81 -11.42 3.88 4.67
C SER A 81 -11.71 3.29 6.06
N THR A 82 -11.22 3.91 7.13
CA THR A 82 -11.54 3.53 8.51
C THR A 82 -12.70 4.33 9.07
N LEU A 83 -13.36 3.81 10.12
CA LEU A 83 -14.38 4.55 10.89
C LEU A 83 -13.87 5.93 11.35
N ILE A 84 -12.61 5.98 11.82
CA ILE A 84 -11.99 7.19 12.36
C ILE A 84 -11.74 8.21 11.25
N ALA A 85 -11.13 7.83 10.15
CA ALA A 85 -10.81 8.74 9.04
C ALA A 85 -12.09 9.23 8.33
N GLN A 86 -13.07 8.34 8.12
CA GLN A 86 -14.33 8.69 7.47
C GLN A 86 -15.23 9.59 8.34
N SER A 87 -14.95 9.70 9.65
CA SER A 87 -15.66 10.65 10.51
C SER A 87 -15.42 12.12 10.14
N ASP A 88 -14.34 12.44 9.44
CA ASP A 88 -14.08 13.78 8.93
C ASP A 88 -15.14 14.24 7.90
N TYR A 89 -15.77 13.27 7.24
CA TYR A 89 -16.85 13.46 6.27
C TYR A 89 -18.23 13.08 6.82
N ASP A 90 -18.35 12.71 8.10
CA ASP A 90 -19.54 12.10 8.71
C ASP A 90 -19.99 10.81 8.02
N MET A 91 -19.04 10.08 7.39
CA MET A 91 -19.28 8.87 6.60
C MET A 91 -18.79 7.57 7.27
N GLN A 92 -18.53 7.58 8.57
CA GLN A 92 -18.05 6.39 9.30
C GLN A 92 -18.97 5.18 9.16
N SER A 93 -20.28 5.40 8.98
CA SER A 93 -21.26 4.31 8.84
C SER A 93 -21.12 3.47 7.57
N ILE A 94 -20.41 3.98 6.57
CA ILE A 94 -20.17 3.26 5.29
C ILE A 94 -18.74 2.72 5.17
N ALA A 95 -17.90 2.80 6.21
CA ALA A 95 -16.51 2.36 6.15
C ALA A 95 -16.37 0.90 5.69
N PHE A 96 -17.20 -0.01 6.20
CA PHE A 96 -17.23 -1.40 5.73
C PHE A 96 -17.53 -1.49 4.23
N GLU A 97 -18.56 -0.80 3.78
CA GLU A 97 -18.97 -0.80 2.36
C GLU A 97 -17.89 -0.23 1.44
N LEU A 98 -17.19 0.84 1.86
CA LEU A 98 -16.06 1.43 1.13
C LEU A 98 -14.98 0.38 0.86
N ASN A 99 -14.58 -0.35 1.89
CA ASN A 99 -13.54 -1.38 1.77
C ASN A 99 -13.96 -2.54 0.88
N VAL A 100 -15.22 -3.00 0.97
CA VAL A 100 -15.77 -4.03 0.08
C VAL A 100 -15.80 -3.54 -1.37
N ALA A 101 -16.26 -2.31 -1.60
CA ALA A 101 -16.38 -1.75 -2.95
C ALA A 101 -14.99 -1.57 -3.61
N ALA A 102 -14.02 -1.04 -2.87
CA ALA A 102 -12.67 -0.84 -3.37
C ALA A 102 -11.97 -2.16 -3.72
N ALA A 103 -12.09 -3.19 -2.86
CA ALA A 103 -11.56 -4.51 -3.15
C ALA A 103 -12.21 -5.14 -4.40
N LYS A 104 -13.53 -4.94 -4.58
CA LYS A 104 -14.24 -5.39 -5.78
C LYS A 104 -13.79 -4.66 -7.05
N CYS A 105 -13.53 -3.35 -6.99
CA CYS A 105 -12.96 -2.61 -8.12
C CYS A 105 -11.61 -3.20 -8.57
N ALA A 106 -10.72 -3.50 -7.61
CA ALA A 106 -9.44 -4.12 -7.91
C ALA A 106 -9.58 -5.53 -8.48
N ARG A 107 -10.49 -6.37 -7.93
CA ARG A 107 -10.78 -7.70 -8.48
C ARG A 107 -11.33 -7.62 -9.91
N GLN A 108 -12.29 -6.76 -10.13
CA GLN A 108 -12.84 -6.54 -11.46
C GLN A 108 -11.76 -6.13 -12.46
N ALA A 109 -10.84 -5.26 -12.06
CA ALA A 109 -9.73 -4.85 -12.91
C ALA A 109 -8.84 -6.04 -13.32
N ILE A 110 -8.51 -6.95 -12.40
CA ILE A 110 -7.74 -8.16 -12.68
C ILE A 110 -8.52 -9.10 -13.62
N ASP A 111 -9.81 -9.32 -13.37
CA ASP A 111 -10.63 -10.21 -14.18
C ASP A 111 -10.75 -9.70 -15.62
N GLU A 112 -11.01 -8.41 -15.80
CA GLU A 112 -11.09 -7.77 -17.12
C GLU A 112 -9.72 -7.75 -17.83
N PHE A 113 -8.63 -7.52 -17.10
CA PHE A 113 -7.27 -7.58 -17.64
C PHE A 113 -6.95 -8.99 -18.14
N ASN A 114 -7.24 -10.03 -17.35
CA ASN A 114 -7.02 -11.42 -17.74
C ASN A 114 -7.87 -11.83 -18.93
N ALA A 115 -9.16 -11.44 -18.95
CA ALA A 115 -10.05 -11.70 -20.08
C ALA A 115 -9.55 -11.06 -21.38
N SER A 116 -9.04 -9.84 -21.33
CA SER A 116 -8.51 -9.14 -22.50
C SER A 116 -7.28 -9.82 -23.13
N ARG A 117 -6.49 -10.54 -22.35
CA ARG A 117 -5.33 -11.30 -22.83
C ARG A 117 -5.72 -12.63 -23.49
N GLN A 118 -6.82 -13.23 -23.08
CA GLN A 118 -7.31 -14.48 -23.66
C GLN A 118 -7.89 -14.31 -25.08
N VAL A 119 -8.34 -13.11 -25.43
CA VAL A 119 -8.97 -12.79 -26.71
C VAL A 119 -7.98 -12.33 -27.79
N SER A 120 -6.69 -12.15 -27.46
CA SER A 120 -5.69 -11.68 -28.44
C SER A 120 -5.34 -12.79 -29.44
N PRO A 121 -5.60 -12.60 -30.77
CA PRO A 121 -5.39 -13.64 -31.79
C PRO A 121 -3.94 -13.91 -32.16
N ILE A 122 -3.01 -13.15 -31.59
CA ILE A 122 -1.57 -13.34 -31.80
C ILE A 122 -1.10 -14.31 -30.70
N GLY A 123 -0.96 -15.59 -31.07
CA GLY A 123 -0.60 -16.71 -30.22
C GLY A 123 0.67 -16.45 -29.41
N GLY A 124 0.47 -15.89 -28.23
CA GLY A 124 1.43 -15.92 -27.13
C GLY A 124 0.91 -16.88 -26.10
N ASP A 125 1.68 -17.91 -25.81
CA ASP A 125 1.37 -19.01 -24.94
C ASP A 125 0.68 -18.55 -23.64
N LEU A 126 -0.51 -19.09 -23.36
CA LEU A 126 -1.23 -18.97 -22.09
C LEU A 126 -0.47 -19.60 -20.90
N GLU A 127 0.63 -20.32 -21.18
CA GLU A 127 1.47 -20.98 -20.17
C GLU A 127 2.35 -20.03 -19.35
N GLY A 128 2.32 -18.70 -19.57
CA GLY A 128 3.18 -17.74 -18.87
C GLY A 128 2.49 -16.59 -18.16
N ALA A 129 1.16 -16.58 -18.02
CA ALA A 129 0.48 -15.48 -17.34
C ALA A 129 0.75 -15.54 -15.83
N SER A 130 1.67 -14.67 -15.36
CA SER A 130 1.92 -14.49 -13.92
C SER A 130 0.64 -14.05 -13.21
N PRO A 131 0.25 -14.68 -12.11
CA PRO A 131 -0.93 -14.27 -11.35
C PRO A 131 -0.78 -12.83 -10.85
N LYS A 132 -1.90 -12.14 -10.74
CA LYS A 132 -2.02 -10.78 -10.21
C LYS A 132 -2.71 -10.83 -8.86
N PHE A 133 -2.32 -9.93 -7.94
CA PHE A 133 -2.77 -9.93 -6.55
C PHE A 133 -3.40 -8.60 -6.20
N VAL A 134 -4.39 -8.64 -5.30
CA VAL A 134 -4.97 -7.46 -4.66
C VAL A 134 -4.43 -7.34 -3.24
N ALA A 135 -3.73 -6.24 -2.95
CA ALA A 135 -3.34 -5.87 -1.60
C ALA A 135 -4.41 -4.94 -0.99
N GLY A 136 -4.99 -5.37 0.11
CA GLY A 136 -5.90 -4.54 0.89
C GLY A 136 -5.11 -3.48 1.64
N ALA A 137 -5.13 -2.23 1.15
CA ALA A 137 -4.39 -1.13 1.73
C ALA A 137 -5.02 -0.67 3.05
N ILE A 138 -4.21 -0.63 4.10
CA ILE A 138 -4.53 -0.19 5.46
C ILE A 138 -3.58 0.97 5.76
N GLY A 139 -4.03 2.18 5.45
CA GLY A 139 -3.24 3.40 5.63
C GLY A 139 -3.19 3.87 7.09
N PRO A 140 -2.38 4.90 7.37
CA PRO A 140 -2.31 5.52 8.68
C PRO A 140 -3.60 6.27 9.01
N LEU A 141 -3.85 6.45 10.31
CA LEU A 141 -4.95 7.30 10.76
C LEU A 141 -4.50 8.77 10.86
N ASN A 142 -5.47 9.67 10.75
CA ASN A 142 -5.33 11.09 11.07
C ASN A 142 -5.18 11.37 12.58
N LYS A 143 -5.26 10.33 13.42
CA LYS A 143 -5.05 10.39 14.88
C LYS A 143 -3.98 9.38 15.30
N THR A 144 -3.06 9.84 16.16
CA THR A 144 -1.93 9.03 16.62
C THR A 144 -2.11 8.55 18.05
N LEU A 145 -1.60 7.36 18.34
CA LEU A 145 -1.57 6.79 19.68
C LEU A 145 -0.31 7.21 20.47
N SER A 146 0.77 7.54 19.77
CA SER A 146 2.05 7.87 20.41
C SER A 146 2.24 9.36 20.68
N LEU A 147 1.58 10.23 19.89
CA LEU A 147 1.78 11.68 19.97
C LEU A 147 0.50 12.38 20.46
N SER A 148 0.69 13.42 21.27
CA SER A 148 -0.40 14.31 21.64
C SER A 148 -0.65 15.33 20.54
N PRO A 149 -1.92 15.57 20.15
CA PRO A 149 -2.27 16.70 19.28
C PRO A 149 -2.23 18.05 20.03
N ASP A 150 -2.15 18.03 21.36
CA ASP A 150 -2.06 19.23 22.21
C ASP A 150 -0.65 19.34 22.80
N VAL A 151 0.10 20.33 22.31
CA VAL A 151 1.50 20.61 22.77
C VAL A 151 1.56 20.92 24.27
N ASN A 152 0.51 21.51 24.84
CA ASN A 152 0.47 21.87 26.25
C ASN A 152 0.04 20.70 27.17
N ASN A 153 -0.46 19.63 26.57
CA ASN A 153 -0.87 18.41 27.29
C ASN A 153 -0.25 17.16 26.64
N PRO A 154 1.04 16.88 26.85
CA PRO A 154 1.74 15.78 26.16
C PRO A 154 1.20 14.39 26.50
N GLY A 155 0.46 14.25 27.59
CA GLY A 155 -0.21 12.99 27.97
C GLY A 155 -1.54 12.74 27.28
N PHE A 156 -2.12 13.76 26.64
CA PHE A 156 -3.42 13.61 25.97
C PHE A 156 -3.32 12.75 24.71
N ARG A 157 -4.33 11.95 24.46
CA ARG A 157 -4.51 11.17 23.21
C ARG A 157 -5.94 11.40 22.70
N ALA A 158 -6.06 11.66 21.40
CA ALA A 158 -7.35 11.88 20.74
C ALA A 158 -8.14 10.59 20.50
N VAL A 159 -7.47 9.43 20.62
CA VAL A 159 -8.05 8.09 20.48
C VAL A 159 -7.37 7.12 21.44
N THR A 160 -8.08 6.07 21.82
CA THR A 160 -7.53 4.94 22.56
C THR A 160 -7.08 3.82 21.63
N PHE A 161 -6.24 2.91 22.14
CA PHE A 161 -5.81 1.74 21.38
C PHE A 161 -6.99 0.87 20.93
N ASP A 162 -7.98 0.67 21.79
CA ASP A 162 -9.15 -0.16 21.49
C ASP A 162 -10.03 0.46 20.40
N GLU A 163 -10.23 1.79 20.39
CA GLU A 163 -10.94 2.48 19.33
C GLU A 163 -10.22 2.35 17.97
N VAL A 164 -8.89 2.41 17.97
CA VAL A 164 -8.08 2.22 16.76
C VAL A 164 -8.15 0.77 16.27
N VAL A 165 -8.12 -0.21 17.19
CA VAL A 165 -8.31 -1.63 16.86
C VAL A 165 -9.68 -1.87 16.24
N GLU A 166 -10.74 -1.29 16.79
CA GLU A 166 -12.09 -1.42 16.23
C GLU A 166 -12.20 -0.84 14.82
N ALA A 167 -11.62 0.34 14.61
CA ALA A 167 -11.61 0.99 13.30
C ALA A 167 -10.87 0.14 12.24
N TYR A 168 -9.73 -0.42 12.57
CA TYR A 168 -9.00 -1.30 11.66
C TYR A 168 -9.68 -2.67 11.50
N TYR A 169 -10.33 -3.19 12.54
CA TYR A 169 -11.06 -4.45 12.45
C TYR A 169 -12.20 -4.38 11.42
N GLU A 170 -12.97 -3.30 11.41
CA GLU A 170 -14.04 -3.09 10.45
C GLU A 170 -13.49 -2.93 9.02
N GLN A 171 -12.36 -2.21 8.84
CA GLN A 171 -11.67 -2.10 7.57
C GLN A 171 -11.22 -3.46 7.06
N ILE A 172 -10.52 -4.25 7.89
CA ILE A 172 -10.02 -5.59 7.55
C ILE A 172 -11.17 -6.51 7.14
N LYS A 173 -12.28 -6.48 7.87
CA LYS A 173 -13.46 -7.24 7.54
C LYS A 173 -13.97 -6.91 6.14
N GLY A 174 -14.09 -5.63 5.80
CA GLY A 174 -14.53 -5.19 4.46
C GLY A 174 -13.56 -5.62 3.36
N LEU A 175 -12.25 -5.46 3.58
CA LEU A 175 -11.22 -5.87 2.64
C LEU A 175 -11.24 -7.39 2.36
N VAL A 176 -11.31 -8.21 3.42
CA VAL A 176 -11.35 -9.68 3.29
C VAL A 176 -12.64 -10.14 2.63
N ASP A 177 -13.80 -9.56 2.98
CA ASP A 177 -15.08 -9.89 2.36
C ASP A 177 -15.15 -9.40 0.90
N GLY A 178 -14.40 -8.36 0.55
CA GLY A 178 -14.21 -7.88 -0.82
C GLY A 178 -13.27 -8.74 -1.66
N GLY A 179 -12.50 -9.64 -1.04
CA GLY A 179 -11.70 -10.65 -1.72
C GLY A 179 -10.26 -10.26 -2.01
N VAL A 180 -9.58 -9.55 -1.10
CA VAL A 180 -8.13 -9.26 -1.21
C VAL A 180 -7.29 -10.54 -1.02
N ASP A 181 -6.07 -10.56 -1.58
CA ASP A 181 -5.12 -11.68 -1.47
C ASP A 181 -4.12 -11.48 -0.34
N THR A 182 -3.83 -10.24 0.03
CA THR A 182 -2.91 -9.85 1.10
C THR A 182 -3.42 -8.58 1.78
N LEU A 183 -2.99 -8.34 3.01
CA LEU A 183 -3.24 -7.10 3.73
C LEU A 183 -1.94 -6.30 3.78
N LEU A 184 -2.00 -5.01 3.45
CA LEU A 184 -0.85 -4.12 3.43
C LEU A 184 -1.06 -2.98 4.43
N ILE A 185 -0.35 -3.03 5.56
CA ILE A 185 -0.27 -1.90 6.50
C ILE A 185 0.84 -0.99 5.96
N GLU A 186 0.47 0.20 5.50
CA GLU A 186 1.41 1.07 4.78
C GLU A 186 1.54 2.47 5.38
N THR A 187 2.61 3.17 4.94
CA THR A 187 2.88 4.58 5.29
C THR A 187 2.89 4.81 6.80
N ILE A 188 3.45 3.86 7.53
CA ILE A 188 3.43 3.86 8.99
C ILE A 188 4.42 4.92 9.49
N PHE A 189 3.89 5.94 10.16
CA PHE A 189 4.67 6.95 10.88
C PHE A 189 4.50 6.87 12.41
N ASP A 190 3.49 6.15 12.89
CA ASP A 190 3.28 5.81 14.30
C ASP A 190 3.20 4.30 14.49
N THR A 191 4.22 3.74 15.12
CA THR A 191 4.35 2.29 15.30
C THR A 191 3.29 1.71 16.22
N LEU A 192 2.74 2.50 17.15
CA LEU A 192 1.67 2.01 18.01
C LEU A 192 0.35 1.85 17.24
N ASN A 193 0.07 2.75 16.27
CA ASN A 193 -1.05 2.57 15.34
C ASN A 193 -0.85 1.29 14.50
N ALA A 194 0.37 1.04 14.01
CA ALA A 194 0.66 -0.20 13.28
C ALA A 194 0.45 -1.45 14.14
N LYS A 195 0.81 -1.42 15.42
CA LYS A 195 0.54 -2.52 16.36
C LYS A 195 -0.96 -2.75 16.57
N ALA A 196 -1.76 -1.68 16.60
CA ALA A 196 -3.22 -1.81 16.66
C ALA A 196 -3.79 -2.46 15.39
N ALA A 197 -3.27 -2.11 14.19
CA ALA A 197 -3.66 -2.76 12.94
C ALA A 197 -3.26 -4.25 12.92
N ILE A 198 -2.04 -4.60 13.35
CA ILE A 198 -1.57 -5.98 13.47
C ILE A 198 -2.46 -6.77 14.45
N PHE A 199 -2.81 -6.17 15.59
CA PHE A 199 -3.68 -6.78 16.56
C PHE A 199 -5.09 -7.01 15.99
N ALA A 200 -5.65 -6.04 15.28
CA ALA A 200 -6.93 -6.14 14.60
C ALA A 200 -6.96 -7.28 13.57
N ILE A 201 -5.89 -7.42 12.75
CA ILE A 201 -5.75 -8.51 11.78
C ILE A 201 -5.78 -9.87 12.49
N LYS A 202 -4.93 -10.05 13.50
CA LYS A 202 -4.89 -11.32 14.25
C LYS A 202 -6.20 -11.61 14.96
N LYS A 203 -6.84 -10.58 15.53
CA LYS A 203 -8.15 -10.68 16.16
C LYS A 203 -9.21 -11.13 15.16
N TYR A 204 -9.25 -10.52 13.97
CA TYR A 204 -10.21 -10.85 12.93
C TYR A 204 -10.13 -12.33 12.50
N PHE A 205 -8.95 -12.83 12.17
CA PHE A 205 -8.77 -14.23 11.74
C PHE A 205 -9.02 -15.22 12.88
N ARG A 206 -8.65 -14.88 14.12
CA ARG A 206 -8.97 -15.68 15.29
C ARG A 206 -10.49 -15.79 15.52
N ASP A 207 -11.21 -14.67 15.42
CA ASP A 207 -12.64 -14.59 15.71
C ASP A 207 -13.47 -15.26 14.59
N THR A 208 -13.08 -15.10 13.34
CA THR A 208 -13.80 -15.62 12.16
C THR A 208 -13.40 -17.04 11.76
N LYS A 209 -12.26 -17.55 12.23
CA LYS A 209 -11.67 -18.82 11.81
C LYS A 209 -11.39 -18.94 10.31
N LYS A 210 -11.37 -17.82 9.57
CA LYS A 210 -10.94 -17.79 8.18
C LYS A 210 -9.42 -18.04 8.10
N PRO A 211 -8.90 -18.57 6.98
CA PRO A 211 -7.46 -18.67 6.74
C PRO A 211 -6.79 -17.29 6.80
N GLU A 212 -5.67 -17.21 7.50
CA GLU A 212 -4.90 -15.96 7.57
C GLU A 212 -4.33 -15.59 6.20
N LEU A 213 -4.51 -14.33 5.81
CA LEU A 213 -3.86 -13.77 4.62
C LEU A 213 -2.43 -13.34 4.96
N PRO A 214 -1.52 -13.36 3.97
CA PRO A 214 -0.21 -12.75 4.14
C PRO A 214 -0.35 -11.26 4.51
N VAL A 215 0.54 -10.77 5.36
CA VAL A 215 0.58 -9.36 5.77
C VAL A 215 1.87 -8.73 5.27
N MET A 216 1.76 -7.63 4.55
CA MET A 216 2.86 -6.76 4.17
C MET A 216 2.84 -5.53 5.09
N ILE A 217 4.02 -5.02 5.48
CA ILE A 217 4.13 -3.87 6.37
C ILE A 217 5.14 -2.88 5.80
N SER A 218 4.74 -1.62 5.65
CA SER A 218 5.60 -0.56 5.11
C SER A 218 5.59 0.68 5.99
N GLY A 219 6.78 1.10 6.44
CA GLY A 219 6.98 2.32 7.21
C GLY A 219 7.26 3.52 6.33
N THR A 220 7.24 4.70 6.93
CA THR A 220 7.68 5.93 6.28
C THR A 220 8.66 6.68 7.15
N ILE A 221 9.80 7.06 6.55
CA ILE A 221 10.81 7.91 7.18
C ILE A 221 10.45 9.35 6.85
N THR A 222 10.19 10.14 7.88
CA THR A 222 9.58 11.48 7.73
C THR A 222 10.57 12.63 7.82
N ASP A 223 11.80 12.36 8.24
CA ASP A 223 12.80 13.41 8.41
C ASP A 223 14.21 13.00 7.95
N ALA A 224 15.07 14.00 7.80
CA ALA A 224 16.46 13.80 7.40
C ALA A 224 17.33 13.08 8.46
N SER A 225 16.81 12.85 9.68
CA SER A 225 17.51 12.08 10.72
C SER A 225 17.27 10.56 10.58
N GLY A 226 16.49 10.14 9.58
CA GLY A 226 16.18 8.73 9.34
C GLY A 226 15.19 8.13 10.33
N ARG A 227 14.25 8.95 10.84
CA ARG A 227 13.26 8.52 11.83
C ARG A 227 11.84 8.62 11.30
N THR A 228 10.99 7.76 11.86
CA THR A 228 9.52 7.91 11.74
C THR A 228 9.06 9.13 12.55
N LEU A 229 7.84 9.62 12.29
CA LEU A 229 7.27 10.75 13.04
C LEU A 229 7.19 10.49 14.54
N SER A 230 6.99 9.24 14.96
CA SER A 230 7.02 8.84 16.37
C SER A 230 8.45 8.70 16.95
N GLY A 231 9.48 9.07 16.20
CA GLY A 231 10.87 9.17 16.63
C GLY A 231 11.68 7.89 16.57
N GLN A 232 11.15 6.81 15.99
CA GLN A 232 11.85 5.53 15.88
C GLN A 232 12.84 5.51 14.71
N THR A 233 14.02 4.93 14.95
CA THR A 233 14.93 4.53 13.87
C THR A 233 14.35 3.38 13.06
N LEU A 234 14.93 3.11 11.89
CA LEU A 234 14.52 2.00 11.04
C LEU A 234 14.58 0.65 11.77
N GLU A 235 15.67 0.38 12.48
CA GLU A 235 15.82 -0.85 13.27
C GLU A 235 14.78 -0.94 14.39
N ALA A 236 14.49 0.16 15.09
CA ALA A 236 13.45 0.19 16.12
C ALA A 236 12.05 -0.05 15.55
N PHE A 237 11.74 0.54 14.39
CA PHE A 237 10.51 0.25 13.65
C PHE A 237 10.43 -1.22 13.29
N TYR A 238 11.45 -1.75 12.61
CA TYR A 238 11.49 -3.16 12.18
C TYR A 238 11.29 -4.12 13.36
N THR A 239 12.07 -3.96 14.43
CA THR A 239 11.97 -4.79 15.64
C THR A 239 10.57 -4.72 16.25
N SER A 240 9.94 -3.54 16.25
CA SER A 240 8.62 -3.33 16.84
C SER A 240 7.50 -4.11 16.15
N ILE A 241 7.64 -4.42 14.85
CA ILE A 241 6.56 -5.04 14.04
C ILE A 241 6.81 -6.51 13.71
N MET A 242 8.00 -7.04 13.96
CA MET A 242 8.37 -8.42 13.54
C MET A 242 7.58 -9.54 14.21
N HIS A 243 6.96 -9.27 15.37
CA HIS A 243 6.02 -10.20 16.00
C HIS A 243 4.79 -10.53 15.13
N ALA A 244 4.52 -9.71 14.10
CA ALA A 244 3.49 -9.98 13.09
C ALA A 244 3.85 -11.13 12.15
N LYS A 245 5.15 -11.49 12.03
CA LYS A 245 5.69 -12.42 11.04
C LYS A 245 5.25 -12.04 9.61
N PRO A 246 5.56 -10.81 9.16
CA PRO A 246 5.07 -10.31 7.90
C PRO A 246 5.63 -11.10 6.70
N LEU A 247 4.91 -11.07 5.58
CA LEU A 247 5.41 -11.51 4.28
C LEU A 247 6.57 -10.63 3.83
N SER A 248 6.38 -9.32 3.92
CA SER A 248 7.40 -8.32 3.61
C SER A 248 7.38 -7.17 4.60
N VAL A 249 8.55 -6.57 4.78
CA VAL A 249 8.72 -5.27 5.44
C VAL A 249 9.31 -4.30 4.42
N GLY A 250 8.95 -3.03 4.51
CA GLY A 250 9.45 -2.06 3.54
C GLY A 250 9.31 -0.62 3.98
N LEU A 251 9.61 0.26 3.02
CA LEU A 251 9.44 1.69 3.14
C LEU A 251 8.69 2.24 1.93
N ASN A 252 7.83 3.22 2.17
CA ASN A 252 7.15 3.95 1.12
C ASN A 252 6.91 5.41 1.51
N CYS A 253 6.64 6.23 0.51
CA CYS A 253 6.26 7.62 0.67
C CYS A 253 7.33 8.51 1.36
N ALA A 254 6.99 9.78 1.58
CA ALA A 254 7.81 10.86 2.15
C ALA A 254 9.09 11.18 1.38
N LEU A 255 9.86 10.19 1.00
CA LEU A 255 11.16 10.32 0.32
C LEU A 255 11.06 9.89 -1.15
N GLY A 256 11.90 10.50 -1.99
CA GLY A 256 12.23 9.97 -3.31
C GLY A 256 13.19 8.79 -3.20
N ALA A 257 13.42 8.12 -4.34
CA ALA A 257 14.28 6.94 -4.37
C ALA A 257 15.70 7.25 -3.87
N LYS A 258 16.25 8.37 -4.27
CA LYS A 258 17.60 8.78 -3.87
C LYS A 258 17.78 8.89 -2.35
N GLU A 259 16.83 9.54 -1.68
CA GLU A 259 16.87 9.77 -0.24
C GLU A 259 16.50 8.51 0.54
N MET A 260 15.67 7.63 -0.03
CA MET A 260 15.26 6.37 0.60
C MET A 260 16.36 5.30 0.58
N ARG A 261 17.29 5.36 -0.38
CA ARG A 261 18.31 4.34 -0.62
C ARG A 261 19.04 3.86 0.63
N PRO A 262 19.64 4.72 1.48
CA PRO A 262 20.40 4.26 2.65
C PRO A 262 19.53 3.45 3.63
N HIS A 263 18.25 3.79 3.75
CA HIS A 263 17.32 3.11 4.63
C HIS A 263 16.89 1.73 4.07
N ILE A 264 16.75 1.61 2.75
CA ILE A 264 16.47 0.32 2.10
C ILE A 264 17.69 -0.60 2.18
N GLU A 265 18.90 -0.06 2.03
CA GLU A 265 20.13 -0.81 2.23
C GLU A 265 20.23 -1.37 3.66
N GLU A 266 20.05 -0.53 4.69
CA GLU A 266 20.01 -0.95 6.09
C GLU A 266 18.94 -2.02 6.34
N LEU A 267 17.70 -1.79 5.84
CA LEU A 267 16.60 -2.73 5.99
C LEU A 267 16.91 -4.07 5.35
N SER A 268 17.57 -4.06 4.19
CA SER A 268 17.94 -5.29 3.46
C SER A 268 18.90 -6.17 4.25
N GLN A 269 19.72 -5.57 5.11
CA GLN A 269 20.71 -6.29 5.93
C GLN A 269 20.08 -6.93 7.18
N ILE A 270 19.06 -6.26 7.77
CA ILE A 270 18.46 -6.71 9.03
C ILE A 270 17.18 -7.52 8.85
N ALA A 271 16.50 -7.42 7.69
CA ALA A 271 15.22 -8.04 7.48
C ALA A 271 15.31 -9.57 7.26
N SER A 272 14.60 -10.34 8.10
CA SER A 272 14.43 -11.79 7.95
C SER A 272 13.29 -12.21 7.01
N CYS A 273 12.49 -11.25 6.52
CA CYS A 273 11.43 -11.46 5.54
C CYS A 273 11.75 -10.73 4.23
N TYR A 274 10.84 -10.78 3.24
CA TYR A 274 11.01 -10.05 1.98
C TYR A 274 11.03 -8.53 2.24
N VAL A 275 11.76 -7.78 1.38
CA VAL A 275 11.87 -6.33 1.46
C VAL A 275 11.10 -5.68 0.31
N SER A 276 10.26 -4.69 0.63
CA SER A 276 9.51 -3.89 -0.32
C SER A 276 9.93 -2.42 -0.30
N ALA A 277 9.93 -1.76 -1.46
CA ALA A 277 10.25 -0.34 -1.57
C ALA A 277 9.44 0.32 -2.69
N TYR A 278 8.66 1.36 -2.34
CA TYR A 278 7.89 2.15 -3.30
C TYR A 278 7.94 3.65 -2.95
N PRO A 279 9.02 4.32 -3.42
CA PRO A 279 9.28 5.74 -3.16
C PRO A 279 8.33 6.65 -3.93
N ASN A 280 8.32 7.93 -3.56
CA ASN A 280 7.72 8.98 -4.37
C ASN A 280 8.54 9.20 -5.65
N ALA A 281 7.94 9.83 -6.66
CA ALA A 281 8.62 10.30 -7.87
C ALA A 281 9.47 11.55 -7.53
N GLY A 282 10.50 11.36 -6.72
CA GLY A 282 11.33 12.41 -6.15
C GLY A 282 10.70 13.09 -4.92
N LEU A 283 11.22 14.26 -4.57
CA LEU A 283 10.64 15.12 -3.53
C LEU A 283 9.64 16.11 -4.16
N PRO A 284 8.59 16.52 -3.41
CA PRO A 284 7.65 17.51 -3.93
C PRO A 284 8.35 18.85 -4.17
N ASN A 285 8.05 19.49 -5.30
CA ASN A 285 8.51 20.82 -5.63
C ASN A 285 7.77 21.90 -4.79
N ALA A 286 8.09 23.17 -5.00
CA ALA A 286 7.48 24.28 -4.27
C ALA A 286 5.95 24.39 -4.43
N MET A 287 5.37 23.76 -5.45
CA MET A 287 3.93 23.68 -5.69
C MET A 287 3.31 22.39 -5.15
N GLY A 288 4.12 21.51 -4.56
CA GLY A 288 3.68 20.19 -4.08
C GLY A 288 3.54 19.14 -5.19
N GLU A 289 4.06 19.39 -6.39
CA GLU A 289 4.05 18.47 -7.52
C GLU A 289 5.33 17.63 -7.54
N TYR A 290 5.30 16.51 -8.25
CA TYR A 290 6.42 15.57 -8.37
C TYR A 290 6.94 15.60 -9.80
N ASP A 291 8.25 15.86 -9.95
CA ASP A 291 8.88 16.14 -11.25
C ASP A 291 9.89 15.05 -11.67
N GLU A 292 10.10 14.00 -10.86
CA GLU A 292 11.04 12.92 -11.22
C GLU A 292 10.49 12.10 -12.38
N GLU A 293 11.31 11.95 -13.42
CA GLU A 293 10.93 11.26 -14.63
C GLU A 293 10.90 9.74 -14.45
N PRO A 294 10.02 9.01 -15.18
CA PRO A 294 9.89 7.55 -15.08
C PRO A 294 11.19 6.78 -15.23
N THR A 295 12.06 7.20 -16.15
CA THR A 295 13.37 6.59 -16.39
C THR A 295 14.33 6.76 -15.21
N GLN A 296 14.26 7.90 -14.53
CA GLN A 296 15.11 8.20 -13.39
C GLN A 296 14.72 7.37 -12.18
N THR A 297 13.43 7.34 -11.82
CA THR A 297 12.92 6.47 -10.76
C THR A 297 13.27 5.00 -11.01
N ALA A 298 13.04 4.52 -12.24
CA ALA A 298 13.33 3.14 -12.62
C ALA A 298 14.82 2.79 -12.48
N HIS A 299 15.72 3.72 -12.82
CA HIS A 299 17.16 3.52 -12.68
C HIS A 299 17.56 3.32 -11.20
N PHE A 300 17.07 4.14 -10.30
CA PHE A 300 17.35 3.95 -8.86
C PHE A 300 16.86 2.59 -8.35
N LEU A 301 15.67 2.16 -8.74
CA LEU A 301 15.13 0.88 -8.27
C LEU A 301 15.85 -0.32 -8.93
N GLU A 302 16.32 -0.17 -10.17
CA GLU A 302 17.17 -1.16 -10.82
C GLU A 302 18.49 -1.35 -10.05
N ASP A 303 19.13 -0.26 -9.64
CA ASP A 303 20.36 -0.31 -8.85
C ASP A 303 20.13 -1.07 -7.52
N TRP A 304 19.04 -0.74 -6.80
CA TRP A 304 18.71 -1.49 -5.56
C TRP A 304 18.46 -2.96 -5.80
N ALA A 305 17.80 -3.28 -6.92
CA ALA A 305 17.56 -4.66 -7.32
C ALA A 305 18.87 -5.40 -7.62
N LYS A 306 19.79 -4.78 -8.40
CA LYS A 306 21.10 -5.35 -8.73
C LYS A 306 21.98 -5.56 -7.50
N GLU A 307 21.89 -4.67 -6.51
CA GLU A 307 22.59 -4.78 -5.24
C GLU A 307 21.93 -5.81 -4.28
N GLY A 308 20.78 -6.37 -4.65
CA GLY A 308 20.10 -7.41 -3.87
C GLY A 308 19.37 -6.86 -2.64
N PHE A 309 18.86 -5.63 -2.69
CA PHE A 309 18.18 -5.01 -1.54
C PHE A 309 16.70 -5.33 -1.47
N VAL A 310 16.04 -5.64 -2.59
CA VAL A 310 14.58 -5.64 -2.70
C VAL A 310 14.01 -6.92 -3.31
N ASN A 311 12.74 -7.19 -2.95
CA ASN A 311 11.92 -8.27 -3.49
C ASN A 311 10.64 -7.74 -4.17
N ILE A 312 10.16 -6.57 -3.72
CA ILE A 312 8.97 -5.91 -4.25
C ILE A 312 9.33 -4.44 -4.47
N VAL A 313 9.06 -3.92 -5.65
CA VAL A 313 9.30 -2.51 -6.00
C VAL A 313 8.10 -1.91 -6.70
N GLY A 314 7.93 -0.61 -6.58
CA GLY A 314 6.88 0.15 -7.23
C GLY A 314 7.01 1.63 -6.95
N GLY A 315 5.90 2.34 -6.85
CA GLY A 315 5.93 3.77 -6.62
C GLY A 315 4.82 4.29 -5.71
N CYS A 316 5.05 5.43 -5.08
CA CYS A 316 4.08 6.14 -4.26
C CYS A 316 3.74 7.51 -4.90
N CYS A 317 3.60 8.58 -4.14
CA CYS A 317 3.15 9.88 -4.65
C CYS A 317 3.90 10.34 -5.91
N GLY A 318 3.17 10.88 -6.87
CA GLY A 318 3.70 11.34 -8.16
C GLY A 318 3.92 10.25 -9.20
N THR A 319 4.00 8.97 -8.82
CA THR A 319 4.20 7.89 -9.79
C THR A 319 2.94 7.59 -10.60
N THR A 320 3.15 7.15 -11.82
CA THR A 320 2.14 6.93 -12.85
C THR A 320 2.34 5.56 -13.50
N PRO A 321 1.42 5.09 -14.35
CA PRO A 321 1.63 3.87 -15.13
C PRO A 321 2.94 3.84 -15.92
N ASP A 322 3.43 4.99 -16.43
CA ASP A 322 4.71 5.06 -17.11
C ASP A 322 5.89 4.77 -16.16
N HIS A 323 5.86 5.28 -14.93
CA HIS A 323 6.87 4.93 -13.92
C HIS A 323 6.88 3.43 -13.67
N ILE A 324 5.71 2.83 -13.42
CA ILE A 324 5.58 1.40 -13.15
C ILE A 324 6.05 0.56 -14.33
N LYS A 325 5.76 0.99 -15.55
CA LYS A 325 6.24 0.32 -16.78
C LYS A 325 7.76 0.29 -16.84
N HIS A 326 8.41 1.45 -16.67
CA HIS A 326 9.88 1.53 -16.72
C HIS A 326 10.51 0.72 -15.59
N ILE A 327 9.97 0.78 -14.38
CA ILE A 327 10.43 -0.05 -13.25
C ILE A 327 10.33 -1.54 -13.60
N ALA A 328 9.17 -2.00 -14.08
CA ALA A 328 8.95 -3.39 -14.45
C ALA A 328 9.91 -3.89 -15.54
N GLU A 329 10.18 -3.06 -16.56
CA GLU A 329 11.13 -3.36 -17.65
C GLU A 329 12.56 -3.48 -17.13
N GLN A 330 13.00 -2.58 -16.25
CA GLN A 330 14.37 -2.54 -15.73
C GLN A 330 14.68 -3.71 -14.78
N VAL A 331 13.73 -4.09 -13.92
CA VAL A 331 14.00 -5.15 -12.93
C VAL A 331 13.64 -6.56 -13.42
N LYS A 332 13.07 -6.71 -14.63
CA LYS A 332 12.52 -7.96 -15.17
C LYS A 332 13.47 -9.16 -15.07
N ASN A 333 14.75 -8.93 -15.30
CA ASN A 333 15.78 -9.99 -15.35
C ASN A 333 16.72 -9.95 -14.12
N VAL A 334 16.41 -9.14 -13.13
CA VAL A 334 17.21 -9.04 -11.92
C VAL A 334 16.71 -10.05 -10.90
N LYS A 335 17.65 -10.73 -10.23
CA LYS A 335 17.31 -11.70 -9.18
C LYS A 335 16.79 -10.99 -7.93
N PRO A 336 15.77 -11.54 -7.27
CA PRO A 336 15.28 -10.98 -6.01
C PRO A 336 16.31 -11.14 -4.89
N ARG A 337 16.21 -10.26 -3.88
CA ARG A 337 16.97 -10.41 -2.63
C ARG A 337 16.76 -11.79 -2.06
N GLN A 338 17.84 -12.44 -1.64
CA GLN A 338 17.79 -13.73 -0.95
C GLN A 338 17.43 -13.52 0.52
N LEU A 339 16.53 -14.35 1.04
CA LEU A 339 16.26 -14.37 2.47
C LEU A 339 17.47 -14.89 3.23
N PRO A 340 17.75 -14.36 4.45
CA PRO A 340 18.75 -14.96 5.31
C PRO A 340 18.47 -16.45 5.53
N VAL A 341 19.51 -17.27 5.46
CA VAL A 341 19.41 -18.70 5.82
C VAL A 341 19.21 -18.75 7.34
N GLU A 342 18.11 -19.32 7.81
CA GLU A 342 17.97 -19.62 9.23
C GLU A 342 19.10 -20.60 9.61
N GLU A 343 20.07 -20.13 10.37
CA GLU A 343 20.97 -21.05 11.05
C GLU A 343 20.09 -21.89 11.99
N LYS A 344 19.93 -23.17 11.66
CA LYS A 344 19.35 -24.12 12.61
C LYS A 344 20.26 -24.11 13.83
N GLU A 345 19.76 -23.47 14.92
CA GLU A 345 20.40 -23.67 16.22
C GLU A 345 20.53 -25.17 16.43
N LEU A 346 21.77 -25.64 16.38
CA LEU A 346 22.14 -26.98 16.83
C LEU A 346 22.02 -26.96 18.35
N ILE A 347 20.82 -27.30 18.86
CA ILE A 347 20.61 -27.64 20.27
C ILE A 347 20.91 -29.13 20.46
#